data_24582327e04a4951f06df4dbbf725564
#
_entry.id   24582327e04a4951f06df4dbbf725564
#
_cell.length_a   1.000
_cell.length_b   1.000
_cell.length_c   1.000
_cell.angle_alpha   90.00
_cell.angle_beta   90.00
_cell.angle_gamma   90.00
#
_symmetry.space_group_name_H-M   'P 1'
#
loop_
_entity.id
_entity.type
_entity.pdbx_description
1 polymer ?
#
loop_
_entity_poly.entity_id
_entity_poly.type
_entity_poly.pdbx_seq_one_letter_code
_entity_poly.pdbx_strand_id
1 'polypeptide(L)'
;MSNNLKPFDQMKYDPVTEMLTDIMCAKTQNKERMFFRVANSYYWGVLASQMHATIEGWGGSKIPINIYAMNLSPSGTGKGYSTGLVEEQVIDRFRNTYMEVTFPMAANNNMQLIAHQRAKRKGTDPVDEMESLEKEFNSIGSLLFSFDSATVPAVKQLRHKLNLAKSGGVNLQVDEIGANLVGQTETLNAFLELYDKGMIKDKLVKSSAENTRFERIEGFTPTNMLLFGTPSKLLDSGLTQKYLTEMLEMGYARRCFFGYIPKVKKDVAADATALVNQMFNNGSDAQLDALSCSLEQLADISNMNKVIRIEHDEAIYLMEYKISCDKRAECLKDHETIMRSEMENRFFKVLKLAGAYAFRDYSPNITIDHLDAAMRLAEDSGEHFARLMQPEFDYEKVAKYLA
;
A
#
# COMPACT_ATOMS: atom_id res chain seq x y z
N MET A 1 20.04 28.45 9.62
CA MET A 1 20.20 27.07 9.11
C MET A 1 19.75 27.09 7.67
N SER A 2 20.63 26.77 6.72
CA SER A 2 20.27 26.69 5.31
C SER A 2 19.26 25.54 5.16
N ASN A 3 18.08 25.85 4.65
CA ASN A 3 17.08 24.84 4.36
C ASN A 3 17.56 24.12 3.08
N ASN A 4 18.07 22.90 3.21
CA ASN A 4 18.55 22.11 2.07
C ASN A 4 17.41 21.46 1.29
N LEU A 5 16.17 21.58 1.78
CA LEU A 5 15.00 21.00 1.14
C LEU A 5 14.72 21.70 -0.20
N LYS A 6 14.70 20.93 -1.30
CA LYS A 6 14.32 21.45 -2.60
C LYS A 6 12.87 21.92 -2.61
N PRO A 7 12.49 22.94 -3.41
CA PRO A 7 11.09 23.25 -3.68
C PRO A 7 10.38 22.03 -4.26
N PHE A 8 9.16 21.76 -3.80
CA PHE A 8 8.43 20.55 -4.18
C PHE A 8 8.13 20.43 -5.68
N ASP A 9 7.93 21.55 -6.36
CA ASP A 9 7.73 21.64 -7.80
C ASP A 9 9.00 21.29 -8.63
N GLN A 10 10.18 21.35 -8.02
CA GLN A 10 11.46 20.95 -8.62
C GLN A 10 11.82 19.47 -8.34
N MET A 11 11.13 18.82 -7.40
CA MET A 11 11.31 17.40 -7.15
C MET A 11 10.69 16.60 -8.30
N LYS A 12 11.39 15.55 -8.73
CA LYS A 12 10.93 14.66 -9.80
C LYS A 12 10.13 13.50 -9.21
N TYR A 13 9.15 13.01 -9.94
CA TYR A 13 8.53 11.74 -9.63
C TYR A 13 9.48 10.58 -9.93
N ASP A 14 9.16 9.43 -9.36
CA ASP A 14 9.87 8.19 -9.65
C ASP A 14 9.76 7.81 -11.14
N PRO A 15 10.87 7.56 -11.83
CA PRO A 15 10.88 7.33 -13.29
C PRO A 15 10.04 6.11 -13.70
N VAL A 16 10.07 5.03 -12.92
CA VAL A 16 9.32 3.80 -13.23
C VAL A 16 7.82 4.02 -13.03
N THR A 17 7.45 4.73 -11.96
CA THR A 17 6.05 5.13 -11.72
C THR A 17 5.54 6.05 -12.83
N GLU A 18 6.38 6.99 -13.33
CA GLU A 18 6.00 7.87 -14.44
C GLU A 18 5.84 7.13 -15.75
N MET A 19 6.74 6.21 -16.07
CA MET A 19 6.64 5.36 -17.27
C MET A 19 5.31 4.58 -17.26
N LEU A 20 4.97 3.92 -16.15
CA LEU A 20 3.69 3.21 -16.04
C LEU A 20 2.49 4.17 -16.12
N THR A 21 2.60 5.34 -15.51
CA THR A 21 1.56 6.36 -15.55
C THR A 21 1.34 6.86 -16.98
N ASP A 22 2.40 7.07 -17.77
CA ASP A 22 2.32 7.46 -19.19
C ASP A 22 1.58 6.40 -20.01
N ILE A 23 1.95 5.14 -19.83
CA ILE A 23 1.29 4.01 -20.51
C ILE A 23 -0.20 3.94 -20.14
N MET A 24 -0.53 4.05 -18.87
CA MET A 24 -1.92 4.00 -18.39
C MET A 24 -2.74 5.18 -18.92
N CYS A 25 -2.19 6.40 -18.87
CA CYS A 25 -2.84 7.58 -19.43
C CYS A 25 -3.12 7.41 -20.93
N ALA A 26 -2.15 6.92 -21.69
CA ALA A 26 -2.29 6.69 -23.11
C ALA A 26 -3.36 5.64 -23.43
N LYS A 27 -3.32 4.49 -22.76
CA LYS A 27 -4.24 3.36 -23.02
C LYS A 27 -5.67 3.65 -22.53
N THR A 28 -5.85 4.40 -21.44
CA THR A 28 -7.17 4.74 -20.87
C THR A 28 -7.73 6.07 -21.37
N GLN A 29 -6.91 6.90 -22.05
CA GLN A 29 -7.23 8.28 -22.45
C GLN A 29 -7.58 9.19 -21.27
N ASN A 30 -7.17 8.82 -20.08
CA ASN A 30 -7.36 9.58 -18.87
C ASN A 30 -6.10 10.41 -18.57
N LYS A 31 -6.26 11.75 -18.50
CA LYS A 31 -5.13 12.67 -18.21
C LYS A 31 -4.83 12.83 -16.72
N GLU A 32 -5.62 12.22 -15.86
CA GLU A 32 -5.50 12.37 -14.40
C GLU A 32 -4.38 11.47 -13.84
N ARG A 33 -3.16 11.90 -14.04
CA ARG A 33 -1.92 11.16 -13.70
C ARG A 33 -1.86 10.71 -12.25
N MET A 34 -2.35 11.54 -11.32
CA MET A 34 -2.26 11.25 -9.89
C MET A 34 -3.02 9.97 -9.49
N PHE A 35 -4.12 9.67 -10.18
CA PHE A 35 -4.86 8.42 -9.99
C PHE A 35 -3.97 7.19 -10.22
N PHE A 36 -3.20 7.18 -11.31
CA PHE A 36 -2.31 6.07 -11.64
C PHE A 36 -1.07 6.03 -10.74
N ARG A 37 -0.49 7.19 -10.42
CA ARG A 37 0.66 7.29 -9.49
C ARG A 37 0.33 6.69 -8.13
N VAL A 38 -0.84 7.01 -7.58
CA VAL A 38 -1.31 6.48 -6.28
C VAL A 38 -1.55 4.97 -6.37
N ALA A 39 -2.17 4.46 -7.45
CA ALA A 39 -2.33 3.03 -7.64
C ALA A 39 -0.97 2.30 -7.75
N ASN A 40 -0.03 2.84 -8.54
CA ASN A 40 1.31 2.25 -8.69
C ASN A 40 2.09 2.21 -7.37
N SER A 41 1.95 3.24 -6.52
CA SER A 41 2.63 3.27 -5.21
C SER A 41 2.24 2.09 -4.31
N TYR A 42 0.99 1.64 -4.37
CA TYR A 42 0.53 0.46 -3.66
C TYR A 42 1.31 -0.80 -4.09
N TYR A 43 1.49 -1.01 -5.39
CA TYR A 43 2.19 -2.20 -5.89
C TYR A 43 3.67 -2.22 -5.49
N TRP A 44 4.34 -1.06 -5.43
CA TRP A 44 5.71 -1.01 -4.90
C TRP A 44 5.76 -1.42 -3.42
N GLY A 45 4.78 -1.02 -2.63
CA GLY A 45 4.62 -1.48 -1.26
C GLY A 45 4.37 -3.00 -1.18
N VAL A 46 3.55 -3.55 -2.09
CA VAL A 46 3.27 -4.99 -2.16
C VAL A 46 4.55 -5.79 -2.43
N LEU A 47 5.37 -5.42 -3.42
CA LEU A 47 6.62 -6.13 -3.72
C LEU A 47 7.54 -6.19 -2.50
N ALA A 48 7.78 -5.04 -1.86
CA ALA A 48 8.65 -4.96 -0.68
C ALA A 48 8.10 -5.75 0.51
N SER A 49 6.79 -5.67 0.74
CA SER A 49 6.14 -6.35 1.86
C SER A 49 6.08 -7.87 1.70
N GLN A 50 5.88 -8.39 0.48
CA GLN A 50 5.93 -9.83 0.23
C GLN A 50 7.31 -10.40 0.59
N MET A 51 8.36 -9.68 0.32
CA MET A 51 9.73 -10.07 0.64
C MET A 51 10.15 -9.69 2.08
N HIS A 52 9.22 -9.21 2.92
CA HIS A 52 9.48 -8.77 4.29
C HIS A 52 10.61 -7.74 4.42
N ALA A 53 10.77 -6.89 3.40
CA ALA A 53 11.72 -5.81 3.44
C ALA A 53 11.33 -4.79 4.52
N THR A 54 12.33 -4.24 5.21
CA THR A 54 12.14 -3.28 6.30
C THR A 54 13.11 -2.11 6.16
N ILE A 55 12.74 -0.96 6.74
CA ILE A 55 13.65 0.16 6.89
C ILE A 55 14.23 0.10 8.30
N GLU A 56 15.54 0.28 8.42
CA GLU A 56 16.17 0.48 9.71
C GLU A 56 15.87 1.89 10.20
N GLY A 57 14.98 1.95 11.20
CA GLY A 57 14.55 3.21 11.79
C GLY A 57 15.45 3.67 12.93
N TRP A 58 15.14 4.85 13.46
CA TRP A 58 15.86 5.43 14.60
C TRP A 58 15.81 4.51 15.82
N GLY A 59 16.94 4.33 16.46
CA GLY A 59 17.07 3.45 17.62
C GLY A 59 17.06 1.96 17.29
N GLY A 60 17.34 1.57 16.04
CA GLY A 60 17.43 0.17 15.62
C GLY A 60 16.07 -0.51 15.44
N SER A 61 14.97 0.24 15.43
CA SER A 61 13.64 -0.30 15.17
C SER A 61 13.49 -0.65 13.69
N LYS A 62 12.80 -1.78 13.39
CA LYS A 62 12.46 -2.16 12.02
C LYS A 62 11.08 -1.63 11.66
N ILE A 63 11.01 -0.81 10.61
CA ILE A 63 9.78 -0.25 10.06
C ILE A 63 9.38 -1.08 8.84
N PRO A 64 8.21 -1.73 8.83
CA PRO A 64 7.75 -2.48 7.67
C PRO A 64 7.46 -1.54 6.49
N ILE A 65 7.85 -1.95 5.30
CA ILE A 65 7.52 -1.24 4.05
C ILE A 65 6.14 -1.72 3.61
N ASN A 66 5.18 -0.82 3.69
CA ASN A 66 3.79 -1.09 3.28
C ASN A 66 3.07 0.21 2.97
N ILE A 67 2.16 0.20 2.02
CA ILE A 67 1.51 1.38 1.46
C ILE A 67 -0.01 1.24 1.52
N TYR A 68 -0.68 2.30 1.97
CA TYR A 68 -2.12 2.47 1.85
C TYR A 68 -2.42 3.53 0.80
N ALA A 69 -3.32 3.22 -0.11
CA ALA A 69 -3.72 4.07 -1.22
C ALA A 69 -5.25 4.13 -1.33
N MET A 70 -5.79 5.30 -1.57
CA MET A 70 -7.22 5.52 -1.79
C MET A 70 -7.43 6.38 -3.02
N ASN A 71 -8.09 5.81 -4.02
CA ASN A 71 -8.42 6.46 -5.28
C ASN A 71 -9.94 6.66 -5.41
N LEU A 72 -10.38 7.89 -5.37
CA LEU A 72 -11.79 8.26 -5.55
C LEU A 72 -11.99 8.92 -6.92
N SER A 73 -12.77 8.28 -7.77
CA SER A 73 -12.98 8.73 -9.13
C SER A 73 -14.33 8.29 -9.69
N PRO A 74 -14.92 9.03 -10.63
CA PRO A 74 -16.11 8.60 -11.36
C PRO A 74 -15.90 7.27 -12.10
N SER A 75 -16.99 6.63 -12.48
CA SER A 75 -16.94 5.45 -13.36
C SER A 75 -16.28 5.79 -14.70
N GLY A 76 -15.56 4.82 -15.30
CA GLY A 76 -14.90 4.99 -16.59
C GLY A 76 -13.54 5.70 -16.54
N THR A 77 -12.92 5.83 -15.38
CA THR A 77 -11.55 6.37 -15.19
C THR A 77 -10.44 5.44 -15.68
N GLY A 78 -10.73 4.19 -16.00
CA GLY A 78 -9.72 3.19 -16.36
C GLY A 78 -9.22 2.36 -15.17
N LYS A 79 -9.95 2.35 -14.05
CA LYS A 79 -9.61 1.63 -12.82
C LYS A 79 -9.26 0.15 -13.08
N GLY A 80 -10.22 -0.62 -13.58
CA GLY A 80 -10.01 -2.05 -13.83
C GLY A 80 -8.93 -2.33 -14.88
N TYR A 81 -8.79 -1.46 -15.90
CA TYR A 81 -7.71 -1.58 -16.87
C TYR A 81 -6.34 -1.37 -16.24
N SER A 82 -6.18 -0.33 -15.41
CA SER A 82 -4.89 0.01 -14.81
C SER A 82 -4.43 -1.04 -13.79
N THR A 83 -5.34 -1.56 -12.97
CA THR A 83 -5.01 -2.66 -12.05
C THR A 83 -4.69 -3.93 -12.80
N GLY A 84 -5.51 -4.31 -13.80
CA GLY A 84 -5.26 -5.47 -14.64
C GLY A 84 -3.91 -5.39 -15.38
N LEU A 85 -3.56 -4.23 -15.94
CA LEU A 85 -2.25 -4.05 -16.60
C LEU A 85 -1.08 -4.31 -15.64
N VAL A 86 -1.15 -3.78 -14.41
CA VAL A 86 -0.07 -4.03 -13.43
C VAL A 86 -0.04 -5.49 -13.01
N GLU A 87 -1.18 -6.08 -12.72
CA GLU A 87 -1.27 -7.45 -12.19
C GLU A 87 -0.92 -8.51 -13.22
N GLU A 88 -1.27 -8.30 -14.49
CA GLU A 88 -1.09 -9.29 -15.55
C GLU A 88 0.20 -9.11 -16.35
N GLN A 89 0.75 -7.88 -16.43
CA GLN A 89 1.89 -7.58 -17.29
C GLN A 89 3.12 -7.08 -16.54
N VAL A 90 2.96 -6.53 -15.32
CA VAL A 90 4.08 -5.94 -14.57
C VAL A 90 4.55 -6.86 -13.45
N ILE A 91 3.63 -7.27 -12.55
CA ILE A 91 3.99 -8.04 -11.36
C ILE A 91 3.69 -9.54 -11.48
N ASP A 92 3.14 -10.01 -12.60
CA ASP A 92 2.74 -11.41 -12.75
C ASP A 92 3.89 -12.39 -12.53
N ARG A 93 5.05 -12.14 -13.16
CA ARG A 93 6.24 -12.99 -13.00
C ARG A 93 6.73 -12.99 -11.55
N PHE A 94 6.79 -11.81 -10.90
CA PHE A 94 7.13 -11.73 -9.48
C PHE A 94 6.16 -12.54 -8.64
N ARG A 95 4.85 -12.36 -8.86
CA ARG A 95 3.79 -13.05 -8.11
C ARG A 95 3.92 -14.57 -8.25
N ASN A 96 4.09 -15.06 -9.48
CA ASN A 96 4.19 -16.49 -9.74
C ASN A 96 5.46 -17.08 -9.10
N THR A 97 6.62 -16.48 -9.30
CA THR A 97 7.89 -16.92 -8.67
C THR A 97 7.79 -16.86 -7.14
N TYR A 98 7.21 -15.80 -6.59
CA TYR A 98 7.02 -15.68 -5.16
C TYR A 98 6.09 -16.78 -4.60
N MET A 99 4.93 -16.99 -5.22
CA MET A 99 3.91 -17.91 -4.74
C MET A 99 4.34 -19.39 -4.87
N GLU A 100 5.00 -19.73 -5.98
CA GLU A 100 5.32 -21.10 -6.31
C GLU A 100 6.69 -21.56 -5.77
N VAL A 101 7.63 -20.65 -5.59
CA VAL A 101 9.00 -20.99 -5.19
C VAL A 101 9.38 -20.34 -3.86
N THR A 102 9.35 -19.02 -3.77
CA THR A 102 9.97 -18.29 -2.67
C THR A 102 9.21 -18.46 -1.36
N PHE A 103 7.88 -18.32 -1.39
CA PHE A 103 7.06 -18.45 -0.18
C PHE A 103 7.10 -19.88 0.40
N PRO A 104 6.96 -20.97 -0.37
CA PRO A 104 7.12 -22.33 0.14
C PRO A 104 8.50 -22.60 0.75
N MET A 105 9.57 -22.13 0.09
CA MET A 105 10.93 -22.26 0.62
C MET A 105 11.11 -21.50 1.94
N ALA A 106 10.64 -20.25 2.01
CA ALA A 106 10.71 -19.45 3.21
C ALA A 106 9.92 -20.09 4.36
N ALA A 107 8.72 -20.60 4.07
CA ALA A 107 7.89 -21.30 5.04
C ALA A 107 8.59 -22.54 5.60
N ASN A 108 9.12 -23.41 4.74
CA ASN A 108 9.85 -24.60 5.17
C ASN A 108 11.06 -24.25 6.05
N ASN A 109 11.88 -23.31 5.61
CA ASN A 109 13.07 -22.88 6.35
C ASN A 109 12.74 -22.32 7.74
N ASN A 110 11.71 -21.46 7.84
CA ASN A 110 11.34 -20.87 9.12
C ASN A 110 10.62 -21.88 10.05
N MET A 111 9.77 -22.75 9.52
CA MET A 111 9.12 -23.82 10.30
C MET A 111 10.15 -24.78 10.89
N GLN A 112 11.20 -25.13 10.16
CA GLN A 112 12.32 -25.93 10.71
C GLN A 112 12.98 -25.25 11.90
N LEU A 113 13.24 -23.94 11.82
CA LEU A 113 13.79 -23.16 12.94
C LEU A 113 12.86 -23.17 14.15
N ILE A 114 11.54 -22.96 13.93
CA ILE A 114 10.53 -22.98 14.98
C ILE A 114 10.45 -24.40 15.60
N ALA A 115 10.45 -25.46 14.79
CA ALA A 115 10.42 -26.86 15.25
C ALA A 115 11.57 -27.15 16.21
N HIS A 116 12.79 -26.79 15.83
CA HIS A 116 13.97 -26.98 16.69
C HIS A 116 13.85 -26.18 18.02
N GLN A 117 13.33 -24.94 17.97
CA GLN A 117 13.12 -24.13 19.17
C GLN A 117 12.04 -24.73 20.09
N ARG A 118 10.92 -25.21 19.50
CA ARG A 118 9.84 -25.85 20.25
C ARG A 118 10.32 -27.17 20.86
N ALA A 119 11.01 -27.99 20.10
CA ALA A 119 11.58 -29.26 20.57
C ALA A 119 12.54 -29.05 21.77
N LYS A 120 13.45 -28.09 21.67
CA LYS A 120 14.36 -27.75 22.78
C LYS A 120 13.62 -27.29 24.04
N ARG A 121 12.51 -26.53 23.89
CA ARG A 121 11.74 -26.01 25.01
C ARG A 121 10.88 -27.11 25.67
N LYS A 122 10.27 -27.99 24.86
CA LYS A 122 9.35 -29.03 25.33
C LYS A 122 10.02 -30.36 25.65
N GLY A 123 11.26 -30.59 25.19
CA GLY A 123 11.93 -31.87 25.29
C GLY A 123 11.37 -32.95 24.32
N THR A 124 10.83 -32.52 23.17
CA THR A 124 10.24 -33.36 22.12
C THR A 124 11.23 -33.56 20.96
N ASP A 125 10.89 -34.43 20.01
CA ASP A 125 11.67 -34.58 18.77
C ASP A 125 11.38 -33.41 17.81
N PRO A 126 12.41 -32.78 17.20
CA PRO A 126 12.23 -31.76 16.17
C PRO A 126 11.39 -32.24 14.98
N VAL A 127 11.43 -33.52 14.62
CA VAL A 127 10.64 -34.07 13.52
C VAL A 127 9.15 -34.05 13.85
N ASP A 128 8.76 -34.44 15.07
CA ASP A 128 7.37 -34.44 15.52
C ASP A 128 6.81 -32.99 15.57
N GLU A 129 7.64 -32.04 16.03
CA GLU A 129 7.26 -30.62 16.05
C GLU A 129 7.11 -30.05 14.62
N MET A 130 7.95 -30.50 13.66
CA MET A 130 7.85 -30.09 12.25
C MET A 130 6.56 -30.61 11.62
N GLU A 131 6.22 -31.89 11.80
CA GLU A 131 4.93 -32.43 11.31
C GLU A 131 3.72 -31.70 11.90
N SER A 132 3.79 -31.32 13.17
CA SER A 132 2.75 -30.53 13.81
C SER A 132 2.60 -29.15 13.18
N LEU A 133 3.72 -28.47 12.88
CA LEU A 133 3.74 -27.16 12.22
C LEU A 133 3.23 -27.23 10.78
N GLU A 134 3.57 -28.28 10.03
CA GLU A 134 3.06 -28.50 8.67
C GLU A 134 1.54 -28.71 8.66
N LYS A 135 1.02 -29.48 9.59
CA LYS A 135 -0.45 -29.65 9.77
C LYS A 135 -1.12 -28.33 10.11
N GLU A 136 -0.53 -27.54 11.02
CA GLU A 136 -0.99 -26.20 11.39
C GLU A 136 -0.99 -25.27 10.18
N PHE A 137 0.11 -25.19 9.43
CA PHE A 137 0.28 -24.34 8.25
C PHE A 137 -0.72 -24.71 7.14
N ASN A 138 -0.93 -26.01 6.88
CA ASN A 138 -1.83 -26.48 5.83
C ASN A 138 -3.31 -26.30 6.20
N SER A 139 -3.64 -26.33 7.51
CA SER A 139 -5.02 -26.12 7.98
C SER A 139 -5.57 -24.72 7.70
N ILE A 140 -4.71 -23.72 7.50
CA ILE A 140 -5.09 -22.31 7.25
C ILE A 140 -5.53 -22.10 5.80
N GLY A 141 -5.37 -23.06 4.93
CA GLY A 141 -5.72 -22.94 3.52
C GLY A 141 -4.61 -22.31 2.66
N SER A 142 -4.94 -22.01 1.41
CA SER A 142 -3.98 -21.46 0.43
C SER A 142 -3.64 -20.01 0.73
N LEU A 143 -2.44 -19.58 0.39
CA LEU A 143 -2.05 -18.17 0.41
C LEU A 143 -2.80 -17.42 -0.69
N LEU A 144 -3.41 -16.29 -0.33
CA LEU A 144 -3.94 -15.33 -1.28
C LEU A 144 -2.95 -14.18 -1.42
N PHE A 145 -2.56 -13.86 -2.65
CA PHE A 145 -1.65 -12.74 -2.91
C PHE A 145 -2.33 -11.39 -2.63
N SER A 146 -3.60 -11.26 -3.01
CA SER A 146 -4.49 -10.14 -2.69
C SER A 146 -5.93 -10.63 -2.53
N PHE A 147 -6.76 -9.84 -1.89
CA PHE A 147 -8.20 -10.12 -1.69
C PHE A 147 -8.98 -8.80 -1.56
N ASP A 148 -10.29 -8.86 -1.82
CA ASP A 148 -11.20 -7.70 -1.82
C ASP A 148 -11.94 -7.50 -0.50
N SER A 149 -12.11 -8.55 0.27
CA SER A 149 -12.83 -8.53 1.54
C SER A 149 -12.30 -9.57 2.51
N ALA A 150 -12.39 -9.30 3.80
CA ALA A 150 -11.99 -10.24 4.84
C ALA A 150 -12.70 -9.97 6.17
N THR A 151 -12.85 -11.03 6.96
CA THR A 151 -13.22 -10.91 8.39
C THR A 151 -11.97 -10.84 9.26
N VAL A 152 -12.07 -10.24 10.44
CA VAL A 152 -10.94 -10.17 11.39
C VAL A 152 -10.35 -11.54 11.74
N PRO A 153 -11.15 -12.61 11.97
CA PRO A 153 -10.61 -13.96 12.17
C PRO A 153 -9.79 -14.45 10.97
N ALA A 154 -10.27 -14.23 9.74
CA ALA A 154 -9.54 -14.63 8.52
C ALA A 154 -8.20 -13.88 8.37
N VAL A 155 -8.18 -12.57 8.65
CA VAL A 155 -6.93 -11.78 8.68
C VAL A 155 -5.95 -12.33 9.72
N LYS A 156 -6.43 -12.72 10.92
CA LYS A 156 -5.58 -13.32 11.96
C LYS A 156 -5.03 -14.68 11.56
N GLN A 157 -5.83 -15.53 10.91
CA GLN A 157 -5.38 -16.83 10.40
C GLN A 157 -4.33 -16.64 9.28
N LEU A 158 -4.60 -15.77 8.32
CA LEU A 158 -3.61 -15.45 7.27
C LEU A 158 -2.31 -14.91 7.88
N ARG A 159 -2.41 -13.97 8.82
CA ARG A 159 -1.25 -13.44 9.55
C ARG A 159 -0.45 -14.55 10.26
N HIS A 160 -1.14 -15.52 10.87
CA HIS A 160 -0.47 -16.65 11.51
C HIS A 160 0.34 -17.48 10.50
N LYS A 161 -0.25 -17.79 9.35
CA LYS A 161 0.43 -18.48 8.23
C LYS A 161 1.66 -17.70 7.75
N LEU A 162 1.53 -16.39 7.57
CA LEU A 162 2.65 -15.53 7.14
C LEU A 162 3.76 -15.45 8.18
N ASN A 163 3.43 -15.45 9.47
CA ASN A 163 4.42 -15.50 10.56
C ASN A 163 5.13 -16.88 10.62
N LEU A 164 4.44 -17.99 10.34
CA LEU A 164 5.05 -19.32 10.19
C LEU A 164 6.07 -19.32 9.06
N ALA A 165 5.75 -18.67 7.95
CA ALA A 165 6.67 -18.53 6.82
C ALA A 165 7.74 -17.44 7.03
N LYS A 166 7.53 -16.50 7.96
CA LYS A 166 8.32 -15.26 8.10
C LYS A 166 8.47 -14.55 6.75
N SER A 167 7.40 -14.52 6.00
CA SER A 167 7.32 -14.02 4.62
C SER A 167 5.90 -13.57 4.31
N GLY A 168 5.77 -12.64 3.37
CA GLY A 168 4.48 -12.19 2.87
C GLY A 168 3.86 -11.04 3.63
N GLY A 169 2.93 -10.40 2.96
CA GLY A 169 2.11 -9.30 3.46
C GLY A 169 0.63 -9.57 3.24
N VAL A 170 -0.21 -8.83 3.95
CA VAL A 170 -1.67 -8.84 3.78
C VAL A 170 -2.02 -7.73 2.81
N ASN A 171 -2.57 -8.06 1.64
CA ASN A 171 -2.88 -7.09 0.59
C ASN A 171 -4.40 -7.03 0.36
N LEU A 172 -5.01 -5.95 0.84
CA LEU A 172 -6.43 -5.65 0.64
C LEU A 172 -6.59 -4.73 -0.56
N GLN A 173 -7.44 -5.13 -1.51
CA GLN A 173 -7.70 -4.39 -2.73
C GLN A 173 -9.20 -4.34 -2.98
N VAL A 174 -9.81 -3.21 -2.69
CA VAL A 174 -11.26 -3.03 -2.71
C VAL A 174 -11.67 -2.18 -3.90
N ASP A 175 -12.47 -2.75 -4.79
CA ASP A 175 -12.89 -2.11 -6.03
C ASP A 175 -13.95 -1.01 -5.84
N GLU A 176 -14.79 -1.12 -4.82
CA GLU A 176 -15.80 -0.12 -4.50
C GLU A 176 -16.01 -0.04 -2.98
N ILE A 177 -15.35 0.90 -2.36
CA ILE A 177 -15.38 1.06 -0.90
C ILE A 177 -16.77 1.43 -0.37
N GLY A 178 -17.60 2.12 -1.17
CA GLY A 178 -18.92 2.58 -0.73
C GLY A 178 -19.84 1.47 -0.26
N ALA A 179 -19.84 0.33 -0.93
CA ALA A 179 -20.61 -0.85 -0.55
C ALA A 179 -20.02 -1.57 0.68
N ASN A 180 -18.71 -1.48 0.87
CA ASN A 180 -17.96 -2.24 1.86
C ASN A 180 -17.67 -1.46 3.17
N LEU A 181 -17.89 -0.15 3.21
CA LEU A 181 -17.69 0.65 4.42
C LEU A 181 -18.67 0.29 5.53
N VAL A 182 -19.91 -0.02 5.15
CA VAL A 182 -20.97 -0.36 6.09
C VAL A 182 -20.74 -1.77 6.61
N GLY A 183 -20.41 -1.90 7.88
CA GLY A 183 -20.27 -3.21 8.56
C GLY A 183 -18.85 -3.78 8.64
N GLN A 184 -17.81 -3.11 8.07
CA GLN A 184 -16.43 -3.59 8.12
C GLN A 184 -15.50 -2.81 9.09
N THR A 185 -16.06 -2.05 10.02
CA THR A 185 -15.29 -1.22 10.97
C THR A 185 -14.24 -2.02 11.74
N GLU A 186 -14.55 -3.25 12.14
CA GLU A 186 -13.58 -4.09 12.87
C GLU A 186 -12.37 -4.50 12.01
N THR A 187 -12.61 -4.83 10.74
CA THR A 187 -11.54 -5.17 9.80
C THR A 187 -10.66 -3.95 9.53
N LEU A 188 -11.26 -2.79 9.30
CA LEU A 188 -10.53 -1.53 9.13
C LEU A 188 -9.69 -1.19 10.36
N ASN A 189 -10.21 -1.36 11.58
CA ASN A 189 -9.43 -1.17 12.81
C ASN A 189 -8.21 -2.10 12.88
N ALA A 190 -8.35 -3.37 12.48
CA ALA A 190 -7.22 -4.30 12.43
C ALA A 190 -6.14 -3.85 11.44
N PHE A 191 -6.54 -3.30 10.31
CA PHE A 191 -5.59 -2.74 9.32
C PHE A 191 -4.86 -1.50 9.83
N LEU A 192 -5.50 -0.64 10.64
CA LEU A 192 -4.80 0.48 11.28
C LEU A 192 -3.71 0.01 12.25
N GLU A 193 -3.98 -1.02 13.05
CA GLU A 193 -2.98 -1.61 13.95
C GLU A 193 -1.80 -2.24 13.17
N LEU A 194 -2.08 -2.87 12.03
CA LEU A 194 -1.07 -3.53 11.20
C LEU A 194 -0.18 -2.55 10.42
N TYR A 195 -0.64 -1.35 10.11
CA TYR A 195 0.12 -0.39 9.29
C TYR A 195 1.47 0.00 9.89
N ASP A 196 1.50 0.33 11.18
CA ASP A 196 2.67 0.94 11.80
C ASP A 196 3.78 -0.08 12.08
N LYS A 197 3.43 -1.23 12.67
CA LYS A 197 4.37 -2.25 13.15
C LYS A 197 4.09 -3.67 12.64
N GLY A 198 3.06 -3.86 11.82
CA GLY A 198 2.66 -5.19 11.38
C GLY A 198 2.16 -6.12 12.50
N MET A 199 1.65 -5.56 13.59
CA MET A 199 1.20 -6.31 14.76
C MET A 199 -0.23 -5.94 15.15
N ILE A 200 -1.03 -6.94 15.51
CA ILE A 200 -2.36 -6.76 16.13
C ILE A 200 -2.25 -7.13 17.59
N LYS A 201 -2.84 -6.31 18.46
CA LYS A 201 -2.94 -6.63 19.89
C LYS A 201 -3.83 -7.85 20.10
N ASP A 202 -3.41 -8.73 20.99
CA ASP A 202 -4.21 -9.90 21.34
C ASP A 202 -5.47 -9.47 22.11
N LYS A 203 -6.64 -9.91 21.64
CA LYS A 203 -7.88 -9.78 22.42
C LYS A 203 -8.01 -11.01 23.32
N LEU A 204 -8.25 -10.80 24.61
CA LEU A 204 -8.57 -11.89 25.52
C LEU A 204 -9.98 -12.40 25.19
N VAL A 205 -10.09 -13.60 24.65
CA VAL A 205 -11.33 -14.27 24.31
C VAL A 205 -11.45 -15.57 25.11
N LYS A 206 -12.67 -15.94 25.50
CA LYS A 206 -12.91 -17.25 26.10
C LYS A 206 -12.46 -18.35 25.13
N SER A 207 -11.76 -19.35 25.66
CA SER A 207 -11.42 -20.57 24.89
C SER A 207 -12.71 -21.36 24.66
N SER A 208 -13.01 -21.68 23.39
CA SER A 208 -14.10 -22.58 23.02
C SER A 208 -13.56 -23.71 22.14
N ALA A 209 -14.27 -24.81 22.04
CA ALA A 209 -13.88 -25.95 21.19
C ALA A 209 -13.78 -25.58 19.71
N GLU A 210 -14.44 -24.52 19.29
CA GLU A 210 -14.42 -24.01 17.92
C GLU A 210 -13.25 -23.03 17.65
N ASN A 211 -12.60 -22.51 18.69
CA ASN A 211 -11.46 -21.58 18.60
C ASN A 211 -10.17 -22.26 19.02
N THR A 212 -9.58 -23.00 18.10
CA THR A 212 -8.24 -23.56 18.32
C THR A 212 -7.23 -22.43 18.40
N ARG A 213 -6.62 -22.26 19.58
CA ARG A 213 -5.54 -21.28 19.76
C ARG A 213 -4.24 -21.95 19.32
N PHE A 214 -3.71 -21.50 18.22
CA PHE A 214 -2.31 -21.80 17.86
C PHE A 214 -1.38 -21.10 18.83
N GLU A 215 -0.22 -21.74 19.05
CA GLU A 215 0.86 -21.13 19.82
C GLU A 215 1.30 -19.84 19.15
N ARG A 216 1.38 -18.75 19.92
CA ARG A 216 1.76 -17.44 19.37
C ARG A 216 3.16 -17.50 18.75
N ILE A 217 3.25 -17.13 17.48
CA ILE A 217 4.51 -16.92 16.79
C ILE A 217 4.77 -15.42 16.76
N GLU A 218 5.92 -15.02 17.29
CA GLU A 218 6.36 -13.64 17.23
C GLU A 218 6.75 -13.28 15.79
N GLY A 219 6.34 -12.11 15.34
CA GLY A 219 6.62 -11.62 14.01
C GLY A 219 5.78 -10.39 13.67
N PHE A 220 6.15 -9.75 12.61
CA PHE A 220 5.36 -8.67 12.02
C PHE A 220 4.81 -9.12 10.66
N THR A 221 3.66 -8.60 10.31
CA THR A 221 3.01 -8.84 9.02
C THR A 221 2.71 -7.49 8.38
N PRO A 222 3.47 -7.06 7.37
CA PRO A 222 3.18 -5.83 6.67
C PRO A 222 1.83 -5.92 5.97
N THR A 223 1.13 -4.80 5.86
CA THR A 223 -0.23 -4.77 5.32
C THR A 223 -0.35 -3.64 4.33
N ASN A 224 -0.77 -3.94 3.11
CA ASN A 224 -1.04 -2.96 2.06
C ASN A 224 -2.54 -2.85 1.81
N MET A 225 -2.97 -1.68 1.33
CA MET A 225 -4.36 -1.40 1.05
C MET A 225 -4.50 -0.53 -0.19
N LEU A 226 -5.31 -0.96 -1.15
CA LEU A 226 -5.73 -0.16 -2.29
C LEU A 226 -7.25 -0.10 -2.30
N LEU A 227 -7.78 1.10 -2.11
CA LEU A 227 -9.21 1.34 -2.05
C LEU A 227 -9.64 2.21 -3.23
N PHE A 228 -10.63 1.75 -3.96
CA PHE A 228 -11.30 2.55 -4.97
C PHE A 228 -12.71 2.91 -4.51
N GLY A 229 -13.18 4.07 -4.93
CA GLY A 229 -14.54 4.50 -4.65
C GLY A 229 -15.05 5.54 -5.64
N THR A 230 -16.36 5.66 -5.72
CA THR A 230 -17.04 6.63 -6.58
C THR A 230 -17.47 7.84 -5.74
N PRO A 231 -16.96 9.06 -6.04
CA PRO A 231 -17.25 10.26 -5.23
C PRO A 231 -18.75 10.51 -5.04
N SER A 232 -19.57 10.38 -6.09
CA SER A 232 -21.02 10.59 -6.01
C SER A 232 -21.75 9.63 -5.09
N LYS A 233 -21.16 8.45 -4.78
CA LYS A 233 -21.70 7.49 -3.82
C LYS A 233 -21.19 7.69 -2.39
N LEU A 234 -20.01 8.29 -2.26
CA LEU A 234 -19.32 8.47 -0.98
C LEU A 234 -19.56 9.83 -0.36
N LEU A 235 -19.83 10.86 -1.17
CA LEU A 235 -19.92 12.27 -0.77
C LEU A 235 -21.35 12.85 -0.93
N ASP A 236 -22.36 12.00 -0.95
CA ASP A 236 -23.78 12.38 -1.17
C ASP A 236 -24.50 12.89 0.08
N SER A 237 -23.75 13.20 1.14
CA SER A 237 -24.29 13.62 2.45
C SER A 237 -25.07 12.54 3.19
N GLY A 238 -24.98 11.29 2.75
CA GLY A 238 -25.62 10.16 3.36
C GLY A 238 -24.78 9.43 4.41
N LEU A 239 -25.22 8.21 4.73
CA LEU A 239 -24.56 7.34 5.71
C LEU A 239 -23.13 6.97 5.29
N THR A 240 -22.89 6.76 4.00
CA THR A 240 -21.57 6.45 3.44
C THR A 240 -20.56 7.57 3.63
N GLN A 241 -20.97 8.84 3.48
CA GLN A 241 -20.10 9.98 3.75
C GLN A 241 -19.71 10.03 5.24
N LYS A 242 -20.65 9.77 6.13
CA LYS A 242 -20.37 9.71 7.58
C LYS A 242 -19.33 8.63 7.88
N TYR A 243 -19.48 7.41 7.35
CA TYR A 243 -18.52 6.33 7.55
C TYR A 243 -17.15 6.64 6.95
N LEU A 244 -17.10 7.29 5.77
CA LEU A 244 -15.83 7.73 5.18
C LEU A 244 -15.14 8.74 6.09
N THR A 245 -15.87 9.73 6.62
CA THR A 245 -15.32 10.73 7.54
C THR A 245 -14.80 10.05 8.82
N GLU A 246 -15.58 9.19 9.45
CA GLU A 246 -15.16 8.41 10.61
C GLU A 246 -13.90 7.58 10.33
N MET A 247 -13.81 6.93 9.17
CA MET A 247 -12.62 6.19 8.74
C MET A 247 -11.40 7.10 8.64
N LEU A 248 -11.53 8.28 8.02
CA LEU A 248 -10.45 9.24 7.90
C LEU A 248 -10.00 9.76 9.28
N GLU A 249 -10.94 10.07 10.17
CA GLU A 249 -10.69 10.49 11.56
C GLU A 249 -9.99 9.41 12.40
N MET A 250 -10.36 8.13 12.23
CA MET A 250 -9.70 7.00 12.90
C MET A 250 -8.21 6.88 12.54
N GLY A 251 -7.74 7.57 11.49
CA GLY A 251 -6.34 7.68 11.13
C GLY A 251 -5.97 7.17 9.75
N TYR A 252 -6.93 6.87 8.89
CA TYR A 252 -6.66 6.55 7.49
C TYR A 252 -6.14 7.77 6.72
N ALA A 253 -6.60 8.99 7.05
CA ALA A 253 -6.10 10.22 6.45
C ALA A 253 -4.57 10.31 6.51
N ARG A 254 -3.98 10.03 7.66
CA ARG A 254 -2.52 10.11 7.87
C ARG A 254 -1.72 8.95 7.27
N ARG A 255 -2.39 7.86 6.84
CA ARG A 255 -1.73 6.65 6.34
C ARG A 255 -1.87 6.45 4.84
N CYS A 256 -2.97 6.95 4.23
CA CYS A 256 -3.24 6.78 2.81
C CYS A 256 -2.56 7.84 1.95
N PHE A 257 -2.13 7.43 0.76
CA PHE A 257 -1.99 8.32 -0.38
C PHE A 257 -3.34 8.46 -1.06
N PHE A 258 -3.67 9.65 -1.53
CA PHE A 258 -4.97 9.97 -2.11
C PHE A 258 -4.88 10.39 -3.56
N GLY A 259 -5.71 9.76 -4.40
CA GLY A 259 -6.04 10.23 -5.73
C GLY A 259 -7.52 10.60 -5.78
N TYR A 260 -7.85 11.88 -5.94
CA TYR A 260 -9.23 12.34 -6.02
C TYR A 260 -9.50 13.05 -7.34
N ILE A 261 -10.47 12.54 -8.09
CA ILE A 261 -10.91 13.05 -9.38
C ILE A 261 -12.42 13.34 -9.29
N PRO A 262 -12.83 14.60 -9.18
CA PRO A 262 -14.26 14.93 -9.18
C PRO A 262 -14.90 14.73 -10.56
N LYS A 263 -14.15 14.97 -11.64
CA LYS A 263 -14.60 14.83 -13.02
C LYS A 263 -13.47 14.35 -13.91
N VAL A 264 -13.71 13.31 -14.69
CA VAL A 264 -12.70 12.78 -15.63
C VAL A 264 -12.53 13.75 -16.81
N LYS A 265 -11.30 14.17 -17.03
CA LYS A 265 -10.90 14.87 -18.25
C LYS A 265 -10.40 13.85 -19.26
N LYS A 266 -11.27 13.45 -20.20
CA LYS A 266 -10.89 12.58 -21.29
C LYS A 266 -10.25 13.39 -22.40
N ASP A 267 -9.21 12.82 -23.01
CA ASP A 267 -8.71 13.28 -24.27
C ASP A 267 -9.67 12.76 -25.36
N VAL A 268 -10.62 13.60 -25.73
CA VAL A 268 -11.48 13.26 -26.86
C VAL A 268 -10.60 13.35 -28.11
N ALA A 269 -10.08 12.20 -28.54
CA ALA A 269 -9.32 12.13 -29.78
C ALA A 269 -10.14 12.74 -30.91
N ALA A 270 -9.55 13.68 -31.63
CA ALA A 270 -10.22 14.36 -32.72
C ALA A 270 -10.52 13.44 -33.90
N ASP A 271 -9.90 12.23 -33.96
CA ASP A 271 -10.03 11.26 -35.03
C ASP A 271 -10.02 9.83 -34.50
N ALA A 272 -10.99 9.03 -34.95
CA ALA A 272 -11.11 7.62 -34.60
C ALA A 272 -9.88 6.79 -35.02
N THR A 273 -9.23 7.13 -36.12
CA THR A 273 -8.02 6.45 -36.60
C THR A 273 -6.86 6.67 -35.64
N ALA A 274 -6.65 7.90 -35.17
CA ALA A 274 -5.62 8.23 -34.18
C ALA A 274 -5.87 7.47 -32.86
N LEU A 275 -7.14 7.37 -32.45
CA LEU A 275 -7.53 6.63 -31.26
C LEU A 275 -7.22 5.14 -31.39
N VAL A 276 -7.60 4.52 -32.50
CA VAL A 276 -7.35 3.10 -32.77
C VAL A 276 -5.83 2.86 -32.81
N ASN A 277 -5.08 3.68 -33.51
CA ASN A 277 -3.62 3.57 -33.56
C ASN A 277 -2.96 3.67 -32.16
N GLN A 278 -3.49 4.53 -31.30
CA GLN A 278 -3.02 4.65 -29.93
C GLN A 278 -3.35 3.40 -29.08
N MET A 279 -4.55 2.83 -29.26
CA MET A 279 -4.98 1.62 -28.55
C MET A 279 -4.20 0.38 -29.00
N PHE A 280 -3.89 0.28 -30.28
CA PHE A 280 -3.12 -0.83 -30.89
C PHE A 280 -1.59 -0.59 -30.86
N ASN A 281 -1.14 0.53 -30.31
CA ASN A 281 0.29 0.79 -30.17
C ASN A 281 0.89 -0.14 -29.11
N ASN A 282 1.63 -1.15 -29.55
CA ASN A 282 2.34 -2.12 -28.71
C ASN A 282 3.77 -1.65 -28.34
N GLY A 283 4.11 -0.39 -28.62
CA GLY A 283 5.45 0.16 -28.34
C GLY A 283 5.84 0.14 -26.84
N SER A 284 4.86 0.04 -25.96
CA SER A 284 5.09 -0.09 -24.50
C SER A 284 5.31 -1.54 -24.03
N ASP A 285 4.97 -2.56 -24.84
CA ASP A 285 4.99 -3.95 -24.39
C ASP A 285 6.41 -4.42 -24.06
N ALA A 286 7.41 -4.01 -24.84
CA ALA A 286 8.82 -4.29 -24.54
C ALA A 286 9.31 -3.65 -23.22
N GLN A 287 8.80 -2.45 -22.90
CA GLN A 287 9.14 -1.77 -21.64
C GLN A 287 8.48 -2.47 -20.44
N LEU A 288 7.21 -2.90 -20.60
CA LEU A 288 6.49 -3.65 -19.55
C LEU A 288 7.13 -5.02 -19.33
N ASP A 289 7.52 -5.73 -20.40
CA ASP A 289 8.20 -7.02 -20.29
C ASP A 289 9.58 -6.89 -19.61
N ALA A 290 10.38 -5.90 -19.99
CA ALA A 290 11.67 -5.63 -19.36
C ALA A 290 11.51 -5.30 -17.86
N LEU A 291 10.51 -4.49 -17.52
CA LEU A 291 10.20 -4.19 -16.12
C LEU A 291 9.76 -5.46 -15.38
N SER A 292 8.86 -6.25 -15.96
CA SER A 292 8.37 -7.51 -15.36
C SER A 292 9.51 -8.49 -15.10
N CYS A 293 10.44 -8.66 -16.05
CA CYS A 293 11.64 -9.49 -15.85
C CYS A 293 12.54 -8.96 -14.72
N SER A 294 12.71 -7.65 -14.61
CA SER A 294 13.48 -7.05 -13.52
C SER A 294 12.81 -7.28 -12.15
N LEU A 295 11.49 -7.12 -12.09
CA LEU A 295 10.71 -7.31 -10.86
C LEU A 295 10.66 -8.79 -10.44
N GLU A 296 10.66 -9.74 -11.38
CA GLU A 296 10.73 -11.18 -11.09
C GLU A 296 11.95 -11.52 -10.22
N GLN A 297 13.11 -10.92 -10.52
CA GLN A 297 14.34 -11.15 -9.76
C GLN A 297 14.22 -10.70 -8.30
N LEU A 298 13.33 -9.76 -7.97
CA LEU A 298 13.06 -9.37 -6.58
C LEU A 298 12.47 -10.52 -5.76
N ALA A 299 11.76 -11.45 -6.40
CA ALA A 299 11.18 -12.61 -5.73
C ALA A 299 12.22 -13.68 -5.33
N ASP A 300 13.49 -13.55 -5.70
CA ASP A 300 14.52 -14.46 -5.26
C ASP A 300 14.66 -14.51 -3.73
N ILE A 301 14.83 -15.70 -3.17
CA ILE A 301 14.91 -15.94 -1.71
C ILE A 301 16.02 -15.10 -1.03
N SER A 302 17.09 -14.76 -1.74
CA SER A 302 18.18 -13.93 -1.25
C SER A 302 17.76 -12.48 -0.97
N ASN A 303 16.64 -12.03 -1.52
CA ASN A 303 16.05 -10.72 -1.28
C ASN A 303 15.12 -10.69 -0.05
N MET A 304 14.86 -11.84 0.56
CA MET A 304 14.02 -11.93 1.76
C MET A 304 14.64 -11.23 2.97
N ASN A 305 13.78 -10.56 3.73
CA ASN A 305 14.13 -9.87 4.98
C ASN A 305 15.23 -8.81 4.84
N LYS A 306 15.41 -8.23 3.65
CA LYS A 306 16.36 -7.14 3.44
C LYS A 306 16.03 -5.96 4.34
N VAL A 307 17.09 -5.40 4.91
CA VAL A 307 17.01 -4.18 5.71
C VAL A 307 17.58 -3.04 4.87
N ILE A 308 16.72 -2.07 4.55
CA ILE A 308 17.09 -0.87 3.81
C ILE A 308 17.43 0.20 4.85
N ARG A 309 18.54 0.89 4.65
CA ARG A 309 19.01 1.91 5.57
C ARG A 309 18.67 3.30 5.08
N ILE A 310 18.54 4.22 6.02
CA ILE A 310 18.57 5.65 5.74
C ILE A 310 19.82 6.20 6.40
N GLU A 311 20.71 6.74 5.60
CA GLU A 311 21.96 7.31 6.10
C GLU A 311 21.70 8.66 6.77
N HIS A 312 22.70 9.21 7.45
CA HIS A 312 22.56 10.39 8.30
C HIS A 312 22.05 11.62 7.53
N ASP A 313 22.58 11.87 6.34
CA ASP A 313 22.23 13.06 5.54
C ASP A 313 20.82 12.96 4.95
N GLU A 314 20.43 11.79 4.47
CA GLU A 314 19.06 11.49 4.02
C GLU A 314 18.06 11.57 5.18
N ALA A 315 18.47 11.13 6.38
CA ALA A 315 17.64 11.25 7.57
C ALA A 315 17.44 12.73 7.96
N ILE A 316 18.47 13.58 7.87
CA ILE A 316 18.35 15.03 8.06
C ILE A 316 17.38 15.61 7.04
N TYR A 317 17.54 15.28 5.75
CA TYR A 317 16.69 15.76 4.67
C TYR A 317 15.22 15.41 4.90
N LEU A 318 14.93 14.18 5.30
CA LEU A 318 13.59 13.75 5.66
C LEU A 318 13.04 14.50 6.90
N MET A 319 13.88 14.82 7.88
CA MET A 319 13.47 15.59 9.06
C MET A 319 13.23 17.07 8.73
N GLU A 320 13.97 17.66 7.81
CA GLU A 320 13.67 19.00 7.28
C GLU A 320 12.28 19.03 6.62
N TYR A 321 11.95 17.99 5.86
CA TYR A 321 10.61 17.82 5.31
C TYR A 321 9.54 17.72 6.40
N LYS A 322 9.78 16.89 7.43
CA LYS A 322 8.87 16.77 8.58
C LYS A 322 8.61 18.13 9.23
N ILE A 323 9.68 18.88 9.54
CA ILE A 323 9.57 20.23 10.14
C ILE A 323 8.77 21.17 9.24
N SER A 324 8.95 21.09 7.92
CA SER A 324 8.16 21.86 6.96
C SER A 324 6.66 21.50 7.01
N CYS A 325 6.35 20.20 7.11
CA CYS A 325 4.96 19.73 7.26
C CYS A 325 4.34 20.21 8.58
N ASP A 326 5.06 20.07 9.70
CA ASP A 326 4.58 20.51 11.02
C ASP A 326 4.26 22.02 11.02
N LYS A 327 5.14 22.86 10.48
CA LYS A 327 4.91 24.31 10.37
C LYS A 327 3.68 24.66 9.51
N ARG A 328 3.46 23.94 8.42
CA ARG A 328 2.27 24.13 7.56
C ARG A 328 1.00 23.66 8.27
N ALA A 329 1.09 22.58 9.04
CA ALA A 329 -0.01 22.06 9.84
C ALA A 329 -0.45 23.02 10.95
N GLU A 330 0.50 23.75 11.58
CA GLU A 330 0.21 24.79 12.56
C GLU A 330 -0.60 25.96 11.98
N CYS A 331 -0.52 26.21 10.67
CA CYS A 331 -1.30 27.24 9.99
C CYS A 331 -2.75 26.84 9.70
N LEU A 332 -3.12 25.57 9.88
CA LEU A 332 -4.49 25.09 9.69
C LEU A 332 -5.38 25.52 10.85
N LYS A 333 -6.67 25.71 10.56
CA LYS A 333 -7.68 26.10 11.55
C LYS A 333 -7.90 24.96 12.56
N ASP A 334 -8.36 25.29 13.76
CA ASP A 334 -8.55 24.33 14.85
C ASP A 334 -9.50 23.18 14.51
N HIS A 335 -10.51 23.42 13.67
CA HIS A 335 -11.46 22.40 13.26
C HIS A 335 -10.97 21.50 12.11
N GLU A 336 -9.83 21.83 11.47
CA GLU A 336 -9.25 21.04 10.37
C GLU A 336 -8.35 19.90 10.89
N THR A 337 -8.82 19.18 11.91
CA THR A 337 -8.05 18.13 12.63
C THR A 337 -7.59 17.00 11.75
N ILE A 338 -8.43 16.57 10.79
CA ILE A 338 -8.11 15.47 9.85
C ILE A 338 -7.00 15.92 8.89
N MET A 339 -7.09 17.13 8.35
CA MET A 339 -6.08 17.73 7.48
C MET A 339 -4.74 17.90 8.21
N ARG A 340 -4.79 18.39 9.45
CA ARG A 340 -3.61 18.54 10.30
C ARG A 340 -2.93 17.18 10.52
N SER A 341 -3.70 16.17 10.91
CA SER A 341 -3.19 14.82 11.13
C SER A 341 -2.58 14.19 9.87
N GLU A 342 -3.16 14.44 8.69
CA GLU A 342 -2.58 13.99 7.42
C GLU A 342 -1.23 14.66 7.16
N MET A 343 -1.16 15.98 7.31
CA MET A 343 0.03 16.77 7.00
C MET A 343 1.21 16.45 7.93
N GLU A 344 0.98 16.39 9.23
CA GLU A 344 2.01 16.06 10.24
C GLU A 344 2.62 14.66 10.03
N ASN A 345 1.87 13.75 9.44
CA ASN A 345 2.31 12.36 9.25
C ASN A 345 2.80 12.05 7.82
N ARG A 346 2.85 13.04 6.91
CA ARG A 346 3.32 12.83 5.52
C ARG A 346 4.73 12.25 5.46
N PHE A 347 5.63 12.72 6.32
CA PHE A 347 7.01 12.24 6.36
C PHE A 347 7.11 10.73 6.55
N PHE A 348 6.19 10.13 7.31
CA PHE A 348 6.19 8.70 7.55
C PHE A 348 5.71 7.89 6.32
N LYS A 349 4.72 8.42 5.58
CA LYS A 349 4.33 7.87 4.28
C LYS A 349 5.47 7.96 3.28
N VAL A 350 6.16 9.10 3.24
CA VAL A 350 7.34 9.34 2.39
C VAL A 350 8.44 8.33 2.69
N LEU A 351 8.78 8.13 3.97
CA LEU A 351 9.80 7.15 4.37
C LEU A 351 9.46 5.74 3.85
N LYS A 352 8.22 5.31 4.02
CA LYS A 352 7.78 3.98 3.56
C LYS A 352 7.82 3.84 2.05
N LEU A 353 7.39 4.87 1.31
CA LEU A 353 7.40 4.86 -0.14
C LEU A 353 8.83 4.93 -0.70
N ALA A 354 9.70 5.77 -0.12
CA ALA A 354 11.11 5.82 -0.48
C ALA A 354 11.81 4.47 -0.23
N GLY A 355 11.46 3.78 0.86
CA GLY A 355 11.90 2.41 1.12
C GLY A 355 11.41 1.41 0.09
N ALA A 356 10.17 1.56 -0.41
CA ALA A 356 9.63 0.71 -1.47
C ALA A 356 10.36 0.93 -2.81
N TYR A 357 10.67 2.18 -3.15
CA TYR A 357 11.49 2.50 -4.32
C TYR A 357 12.91 1.92 -4.19
N ALA A 358 13.57 2.14 -3.05
CA ALA A 358 14.91 1.60 -2.80
C ALA A 358 14.92 0.06 -2.90
N PHE A 359 13.91 -0.63 -2.37
CA PHE A 359 13.79 -2.09 -2.50
C PHE A 359 13.66 -2.52 -3.95
N ARG A 360 12.76 -1.87 -4.72
CA ARG A 360 12.55 -2.15 -6.14
C ARG A 360 13.82 -1.95 -6.96
N ASP A 361 14.58 -0.92 -6.64
CA ASP A 361 15.80 -0.54 -7.34
C ASP A 361 17.05 -1.29 -6.82
N TYR A 362 16.87 -2.33 -5.99
CA TYR A 362 17.95 -3.11 -5.37
C TYR A 362 18.93 -2.27 -4.56
N SER A 363 18.54 -1.07 -4.14
CA SER A 363 19.36 -0.19 -3.33
C SER A 363 19.37 -0.65 -1.87
N PRO A 364 20.54 -0.81 -1.23
CA PRO A 364 20.61 -1.09 0.20
C PRO A 364 20.23 0.12 1.06
N ASN A 365 20.23 1.32 0.47
CA ASN A 365 19.98 2.58 1.16
C ASN A 365 18.90 3.39 0.44
N ILE A 366 18.13 4.14 1.23
CA ILE A 366 17.26 5.20 0.71
C ILE A 366 18.16 6.36 0.29
N THR A 367 17.99 6.85 -0.93
CA THR A 367 18.72 8.00 -1.48
C THR A 367 17.87 9.26 -1.47
N ILE A 368 18.50 10.42 -1.68
CA ILE A 368 17.78 11.70 -1.86
C ILE A 368 16.79 11.62 -3.03
N ASP A 369 17.13 10.94 -4.12
CA ASP A 369 16.21 10.80 -5.27
C ASP A 369 14.97 9.98 -4.91
N HIS A 370 15.10 8.91 -4.10
CA HIS A 370 13.97 8.16 -3.56
C HIS A 370 13.08 9.03 -2.66
N LEU A 371 13.72 9.88 -1.82
CA LEU A 371 13.00 10.81 -0.94
C LEU A 371 12.29 11.90 -1.73
N ASP A 372 12.95 12.54 -2.69
CA ASP A 372 12.37 13.56 -3.57
C ASP A 372 11.14 13.01 -4.29
N ALA A 373 11.24 11.83 -4.89
CA ALA A 373 10.15 11.19 -5.61
C ALA A 373 8.96 10.87 -4.69
N ALA A 374 9.23 10.37 -3.51
CA ALA A 374 8.20 10.06 -2.52
C ALA A 374 7.56 11.33 -1.92
N MET A 375 8.36 12.39 -1.66
CA MET A 375 7.86 13.69 -1.21
C MET A 375 6.97 14.35 -2.27
N ARG A 376 7.41 14.33 -3.54
CA ARG A 376 6.61 14.86 -4.64
C ARG A 376 5.24 14.20 -4.71
N LEU A 377 5.19 12.87 -4.65
CA LEU A 377 3.93 12.13 -4.65
C LEU A 377 3.08 12.49 -3.42
N ALA A 378 3.69 12.58 -2.24
CA ALA A 378 2.98 12.87 -1.00
C ALA A 378 2.38 14.28 -0.98
N GLU A 379 3.07 15.29 -1.53
CA GLU A 379 2.56 16.65 -1.65
C GLU A 379 1.35 16.72 -2.58
N ASP A 380 1.47 16.17 -3.79
CA ASP A 380 0.36 16.17 -4.75
C ASP A 380 -0.83 15.33 -4.22
N SER A 381 -0.56 14.22 -3.52
CA SER A 381 -1.57 13.43 -2.82
C SER A 381 -2.29 14.24 -1.73
N GLY A 382 -1.54 15.05 -0.99
CA GLY A 382 -2.08 15.96 0.01
C GLY A 382 -2.99 17.04 -0.59
N GLU A 383 -2.66 17.56 -1.79
CA GLU A 383 -3.53 18.47 -2.52
C GLU A 383 -4.84 17.80 -2.98
N HIS A 384 -4.75 16.54 -3.43
CA HIS A 384 -5.93 15.75 -3.77
C HIS A 384 -6.79 15.47 -2.54
N PHE A 385 -6.16 15.20 -1.39
CA PHE A 385 -6.87 15.06 -0.13
C PHE A 385 -7.53 16.36 0.34
N ALA A 386 -6.84 17.49 0.23
CA ALA A 386 -7.42 18.79 0.57
C ALA A 386 -8.66 19.09 -0.27
N ARG A 387 -8.63 18.80 -1.58
CA ARG A 387 -9.81 18.93 -2.45
C ARG A 387 -10.95 17.99 -2.07
N LEU A 388 -10.65 16.78 -1.64
CA LEU A 388 -11.64 15.83 -1.15
C LEU A 388 -12.35 16.33 0.11
N MET A 389 -11.62 17.00 1.00
CA MET A 389 -12.13 17.52 2.28
C MET A 389 -12.84 18.86 2.17
N GLN A 390 -12.79 19.53 1.01
CA GLN A 390 -13.50 20.79 0.81
C GLN A 390 -15.01 20.55 0.80
N PRO A 391 -15.79 21.26 1.63
CA PRO A 391 -17.24 21.14 1.60
C PRO A 391 -17.77 21.67 0.26
N GLU A 392 -18.63 20.92 -0.40
CA GLU A 392 -19.44 21.45 -1.50
C GLU A 392 -20.44 22.48 -0.90
N PHE A 393 -20.35 23.73 -1.32
CA PHE A 393 -21.33 24.74 -0.94
C PHE A 393 -22.70 24.40 -1.56
N ASP A 394 -23.78 24.67 -0.82
CA ASP A 394 -25.15 24.35 -1.27
C ASP A 394 -25.51 25.02 -2.61
N TYR A 395 -24.97 26.19 -2.91
CA TYR A 395 -25.15 26.83 -4.20
C TYR A 395 -24.47 26.08 -5.35
N GLU A 396 -23.36 25.39 -5.11
CA GLU A 396 -22.69 24.57 -6.13
C GLU A 396 -23.50 23.30 -6.42
N LYS A 397 -24.12 22.70 -5.40
CA LYS A 397 -25.05 21.58 -5.56
C LYS A 397 -26.26 21.99 -6.40
N VAL A 398 -26.84 23.16 -6.10
CA VAL A 398 -27.96 23.69 -6.86
C VAL A 398 -27.57 24.04 -8.30
N ALA A 399 -26.38 24.62 -8.53
CA ALA A 399 -25.90 24.93 -9.87
C ALA A 399 -25.66 23.63 -10.71
N LYS A 400 -25.17 22.56 -10.09
CA LYS A 400 -25.03 21.25 -10.76
C LYS A 400 -26.36 20.59 -11.11
N TYR A 401 -27.41 20.88 -10.35
CA TYR A 401 -28.77 20.39 -10.62
C TYR A 401 -29.49 21.14 -11.74
N LEU A 402 -29.07 22.37 -12.00
CA LEU A 402 -29.67 23.25 -13.00
C LEU A 402 -28.91 23.25 -14.34
N ALA A 403 -27.73 22.69 -14.40
CA ALA A 403 -26.90 22.53 -15.60
C ALA A 403 -27.08 21.15 -16.24
#